data_471441a87bd3105f2034b741b4579d53
#
_entry.id   471441a87bd3105f2034b741b4579d53
#
_cell.length_a   1.000
_cell.length_b   1.000
_cell.length_c   1.000
_cell.angle_alpha   90.00
_cell.angle_beta   90.00
_cell.angle_gamma   90.00
#
_symmetry.space_group_name_H-M   'P 1'
#
loop_
_entity.id
_entity.type
_entity.pdbx_description
1 polymer ?
#
loop_
_entity_poly.entity_id
_entity_poly.type
_entity_poly.pdbx_seq_one_letter_code
_entity_poly.pdbx_strand_id
1 'polypeptide(L)'
;MVNDESLMNSLRNSLIVAAISTTIATVLGTMAALALERYRRWIGQRPFDALLYLPVIIPDVTMAVMLLIFFTQVNVTLSLTTIILSHIAFNISFVAIVVRARISSLDPALEEAAADLYANRWQAFRKVTLPLIMPGVLGGALLALTLSLDDVVITSFVQGPGSTPLAVEVFARIKRGVTPIINAVSTVMLAASMVLVLGSLGLQRRGGESTTGE
;
A
#
# COMPACT_ATOMS: atom_id res chain seq x y z
N MET A 1 -11.42 27.01 -0.49
CA MET A 1 -11.11 25.58 -0.74
C MET A 1 -12.22 24.90 -1.53
N VAL A 2 -13.46 24.96 -1.07
CA VAL A 2 -14.63 24.32 -1.73
C VAL A 2 -14.96 24.90 -3.13
N ASN A 3 -14.56 26.15 -3.41
CA ASN A 3 -14.81 26.81 -4.70
C ASN A 3 -13.66 26.67 -5.71
N ASP A 4 -12.61 25.92 -5.39
CA ASP A 4 -11.50 25.66 -6.32
C ASP A 4 -11.72 24.28 -6.96
N GLU A 5 -12.32 24.25 -8.14
CA GLU A 5 -12.62 23.03 -8.87
C GLU A 5 -11.40 22.16 -9.14
N SER A 6 -10.22 22.78 -9.36
CA SER A 6 -8.97 22.05 -9.58
C SER A 6 -8.56 21.27 -8.34
N LEU A 7 -8.60 21.88 -7.14
CA LEU A 7 -8.29 21.20 -5.89
C LEU A 7 -9.29 20.08 -5.56
N MET A 8 -10.58 20.31 -5.84
CA MET A 8 -11.62 19.30 -5.58
C MET A 8 -11.44 18.09 -6.49
N ASN A 9 -11.14 18.31 -7.77
CA ASN A 9 -10.83 17.24 -8.72
C ASN A 9 -9.55 16.48 -8.33
N SER A 10 -8.51 17.19 -7.89
CA SER A 10 -7.26 16.59 -7.44
C SER A 10 -7.46 15.75 -6.16
N LEU A 11 -8.28 16.21 -5.23
CA LEU A 11 -8.66 15.44 -4.04
C LEU A 11 -9.41 14.15 -4.42
N ARG A 12 -10.39 14.27 -5.31
CA ARG A 12 -11.13 13.11 -5.83
C ARG A 12 -10.19 12.10 -6.49
N ASN A 13 -9.27 12.56 -7.34
CA ASN A 13 -8.28 11.72 -7.99
C ASN A 13 -7.41 10.99 -6.96
N SER A 14 -6.90 11.70 -5.94
CA SER A 14 -6.12 11.08 -4.85
C SER A 14 -6.91 9.99 -4.14
N LEU A 15 -8.16 10.23 -3.78
CA LEU A 15 -8.99 9.25 -3.08
C LEU A 15 -9.27 8.01 -3.94
N ILE A 16 -9.54 8.19 -5.23
CA ILE A 16 -9.75 7.07 -6.17
C ILE A 16 -8.48 6.25 -6.32
N VAL A 17 -7.33 6.91 -6.57
CA VAL A 17 -6.05 6.23 -6.72
C VAL A 17 -5.72 5.47 -5.44
N ALA A 18 -5.77 6.13 -4.29
CA ALA A 18 -5.42 5.52 -3.02
C ALA A 18 -6.34 4.35 -2.65
N ALA A 19 -7.66 4.49 -2.81
CA ALA A 19 -8.60 3.43 -2.49
C ALA A 19 -8.42 2.19 -3.37
N ILE A 20 -8.32 2.38 -4.68
CA ILE A 20 -8.20 1.25 -5.63
C ILE A 20 -6.83 0.60 -5.50
N SER A 21 -5.74 1.38 -5.53
CA SER A 21 -4.38 0.84 -5.48
C SER A 21 -4.11 0.13 -4.15
N THR A 22 -4.51 0.71 -3.03
CA THR A 22 -4.35 0.08 -1.70
C THR A 22 -5.11 -1.23 -1.61
N THR A 23 -6.37 -1.26 -2.05
CA THR A 23 -7.18 -2.48 -1.97
C THR A 23 -6.54 -3.61 -2.77
N ILE A 24 -6.17 -3.35 -4.02
CA ILE A 24 -5.55 -4.36 -4.89
C ILE A 24 -4.17 -4.76 -4.36
N ALA A 25 -3.33 -3.79 -3.97
CA ALA A 25 -2.00 -4.06 -3.43
C ALA A 25 -2.07 -4.84 -2.12
N THR A 26 -3.06 -4.60 -1.26
CA THR A 26 -3.25 -5.34 -0.02
C THR A 26 -3.57 -6.81 -0.29
N VAL A 27 -4.47 -7.08 -1.22
CA VAL A 27 -4.81 -8.47 -1.61
C VAL A 27 -3.59 -9.16 -2.21
N LEU A 28 -2.97 -8.56 -3.22
CA LEU A 28 -1.83 -9.16 -3.93
C LEU A 28 -0.59 -9.30 -3.04
N GLY A 29 -0.27 -8.27 -2.23
CA GLY A 29 0.84 -8.30 -1.29
C GLY A 29 0.66 -9.34 -0.20
N THR A 30 -0.56 -9.49 0.33
CA THR A 30 -0.88 -10.56 1.30
C THR A 30 -0.74 -11.94 0.67
N MET A 31 -1.22 -12.13 -0.56
CA MET A 31 -1.04 -13.39 -1.29
C MET A 31 0.43 -13.70 -1.56
N ALA A 32 1.22 -12.70 -1.95
CA ALA A 32 2.66 -12.85 -2.16
C ALA A 32 3.39 -13.23 -0.86
N ALA A 33 3.07 -12.57 0.26
CA ALA A 33 3.62 -12.89 1.57
C ALA A 33 3.31 -14.33 1.99
N LEU A 34 2.04 -14.76 1.85
CA LEU A 34 1.62 -16.12 2.15
C LEU A 34 2.29 -17.15 1.23
N ALA A 35 2.45 -16.85 -0.06
CA ALA A 35 3.11 -17.73 -0.99
C ALA A 35 4.58 -17.94 -0.61
N LEU A 36 5.31 -16.89 -0.26
CA LEU A 36 6.72 -16.96 0.12
C LEU A 36 6.94 -17.71 1.45
N GLU A 37 6.03 -17.55 2.42
CA GLU A 37 6.19 -18.21 3.73
C GLU A 37 5.69 -19.66 3.72
N ARG A 38 4.61 -19.98 3.00
CA ARG A 38 4.07 -21.34 2.95
C ARG A 38 4.80 -22.27 2.00
N TYR A 39 5.30 -21.74 0.87
CA TYR A 39 5.94 -22.54 -0.17
C TYR A 39 7.44 -22.28 -0.22
N ARG A 40 8.15 -22.60 0.88
CA ARG A 40 9.59 -22.33 1.04
C ARG A 40 10.54 -23.07 0.07
N ARG A 41 10.06 -23.91 -0.84
CA ARG A 41 10.91 -24.77 -1.71
C ARG A 41 10.40 -24.87 -3.14
N TRP A 42 9.98 -23.78 -3.78
CA TRP A 42 9.61 -23.82 -5.19
C TRP A 42 10.70 -23.18 -6.07
N ILE A 43 10.78 -23.68 -7.32
CA ILE A 43 11.72 -23.15 -8.31
C ILE A 43 11.24 -21.73 -8.66
N GLY A 44 12.04 -20.70 -8.34
CA GLY A 44 11.66 -19.30 -8.57
C GLY A 44 11.35 -18.50 -7.29
N GLN A 45 11.35 -19.12 -6.11
CA GLN A 45 11.15 -18.40 -4.84
C GLN A 45 12.16 -17.27 -4.65
N ARG A 46 13.46 -17.54 -4.87
CA ARG A 46 14.52 -16.53 -4.69
C ARG A 46 14.38 -15.32 -5.62
N PRO A 47 14.19 -15.49 -6.95
CA PRO A 47 13.97 -14.35 -7.82
C PRO A 47 12.64 -13.63 -7.53
N PHE A 48 11.58 -14.33 -7.15
CA PHE A 48 10.32 -13.69 -6.76
C PHE A 48 10.48 -12.86 -5.47
N ASP A 49 11.19 -13.38 -4.47
CA ASP A 49 11.52 -12.65 -3.25
C ASP A 49 12.36 -11.40 -3.56
N ALA A 50 13.39 -11.54 -4.40
CA ALA A 50 14.20 -10.41 -4.86
C ALA A 50 13.37 -9.35 -5.59
N LEU A 51 12.46 -9.75 -6.50
CA LEU A 51 11.56 -8.85 -7.21
C LEU A 51 10.63 -8.07 -6.27
N LEU A 52 10.14 -8.72 -5.20
CA LEU A 52 9.32 -8.06 -4.20
C LEU A 52 10.08 -6.98 -3.41
N TYR A 53 11.39 -7.12 -3.23
CA TYR A 53 12.18 -6.09 -2.54
C TYR A 53 12.66 -4.96 -3.48
N LEU A 54 12.65 -5.16 -4.80
CA LEU A 54 13.14 -4.16 -5.75
C LEU A 54 12.50 -2.78 -5.59
N PRO A 55 11.16 -2.62 -5.48
CA PRO A 55 10.53 -1.32 -5.31
C PRO A 55 10.93 -0.58 -4.03
N VAL A 56 11.39 -1.30 -3.01
CA VAL A 56 11.82 -0.72 -1.73
C VAL A 56 13.28 -0.27 -1.79
N ILE A 57 14.08 -0.89 -2.66
CA ILE A 57 15.52 -0.62 -2.80
C ILE A 57 15.78 0.44 -3.87
N ILE A 58 15.00 0.42 -4.95
CA ILE A 58 15.17 1.34 -6.07
C ILE A 58 14.72 2.75 -5.66
N PRO A 59 15.52 3.80 -5.94
CA PRO A 59 15.06 5.17 -5.71
C PRO A 59 13.79 5.50 -6.49
N ASP A 60 12.84 6.19 -5.86
CA ASP A 60 11.52 6.53 -6.43
C ASP A 60 11.61 7.19 -7.81
N VAL A 61 12.59 8.09 -8.01
CA VAL A 61 12.80 8.75 -9.30
C VAL A 61 13.16 7.75 -10.40
N THR A 62 14.02 6.77 -10.08
CA THR A 62 14.40 5.72 -11.03
C THR A 62 13.19 4.85 -11.38
N MET A 63 12.40 4.47 -10.38
CA MET A 63 11.18 3.70 -10.59
C MET A 63 10.16 4.48 -11.42
N ALA A 64 9.99 5.77 -11.16
CA ALA A 64 9.11 6.65 -11.91
C ALA A 64 9.49 6.72 -13.40
N VAL A 65 10.78 6.89 -13.70
CA VAL A 65 11.31 6.92 -15.08
C VAL A 65 11.11 5.57 -15.76
N MET A 66 11.38 4.45 -15.07
CA MET A 66 11.16 3.11 -15.61
C MET A 66 9.68 2.87 -15.98
N LEU A 67 8.76 3.27 -15.10
CA LEU A 67 7.31 3.15 -15.34
C LEU A 67 6.87 4.04 -16.51
N LEU A 68 7.36 5.27 -16.61
CA LEU A 68 7.10 6.15 -17.74
C LEU A 68 7.56 5.52 -19.04
N ILE A 69 8.80 5.02 -19.11
CA ILE A 69 9.34 4.34 -20.28
C ILE A 69 8.49 3.12 -20.62
N PHE A 70 8.13 2.32 -19.65
CA PHE A 70 7.28 1.15 -19.85
C PHE A 70 5.94 1.53 -20.48
N PHE A 71 5.19 2.49 -19.90
CA PHE A 71 3.89 2.90 -20.44
C PHE A 71 3.99 3.49 -21.83
N THR A 72 5.04 4.27 -22.11
CA THR A 72 5.25 4.85 -23.45
C THR A 72 5.61 3.78 -24.48
N GLN A 73 6.42 2.79 -24.14
CA GLN A 73 6.79 1.69 -25.05
C GLN A 73 5.60 0.80 -25.39
N VAL A 74 4.71 0.54 -24.43
CA VAL A 74 3.50 -0.24 -24.67
C VAL A 74 2.33 0.59 -25.22
N ASN A 75 2.59 1.87 -25.60
CA ASN A 75 1.61 2.81 -26.15
C ASN A 75 0.38 3.03 -25.26
N VAL A 76 0.55 2.97 -23.95
CA VAL A 76 -0.50 3.29 -22.97
C VAL A 76 -0.51 4.79 -22.70
N THR A 77 -1.64 5.45 -22.99
CA THR A 77 -1.82 6.88 -22.70
C THR A 77 -1.81 7.12 -21.19
N LEU A 78 -0.96 8.05 -20.74
CA LEU A 78 -0.86 8.44 -19.34
C LEU A 78 -2.21 9.00 -18.84
N SER A 79 -2.66 8.52 -17.69
CA SER A 79 -3.99 8.77 -17.14
C SER A 79 -4.07 8.41 -15.67
N LEU A 80 -5.24 8.52 -15.06
CA LEU A 80 -5.50 8.02 -13.72
C LEU A 80 -5.19 6.51 -13.57
N THR A 81 -5.42 5.73 -14.64
CA THR A 81 -5.15 4.28 -14.65
C THR A 81 -3.65 3.98 -14.54
N THR A 82 -2.79 4.74 -15.23
CA THR A 82 -1.33 4.54 -15.13
C THR A 82 -0.81 4.88 -13.74
N ILE A 83 -1.40 5.88 -13.06
CA ILE A 83 -1.10 6.17 -11.66
C ILE A 83 -1.51 4.99 -10.78
N ILE A 84 -2.74 4.48 -10.92
CA ILE A 84 -3.25 3.35 -10.13
C ILE A 84 -2.35 2.12 -10.30
N LEU A 85 -1.99 1.76 -11.53
CA LEU A 85 -1.13 0.62 -11.82
C LEU A 85 0.26 0.78 -11.21
N SER A 86 0.84 1.98 -11.30
CA SER A 86 2.13 2.29 -10.69
C SER A 86 2.08 2.15 -9.17
N HIS A 87 1.03 2.68 -8.54
CA HIS A 87 0.82 2.60 -7.10
C HIS A 87 0.58 1.15 -6.64
N ILE A 88 -0.12 0.34 -7.42
CA ILE A 88 -0.24 -1.10 -7.12
C ILE A 88 1.13 -1.75 -7.16
N ALA A 89 1.94 -1.49 -8.20
CA ALA A 89 3.22 -2.15 -8.41
C ALA A 89 4.19 -1.96 -7.24
N PHE A 90 4.34 -0.73 -6.70
CA PHE A 90 5.23 -0.53 -5.57
C PHE A 90 4.60 -0.91 -4.23
N ASN A 91 3.30 -0.65 -4.03
CA ASN A 91 2.61 -0.95 -2.77
C ASN A 91 2.50 -2.44 -2.46
N ILE A 92 2.44 -3.32 -3.47
CA ILE A 92 2.49 -4.78 -3.26
C ILE A 92 3.69 -5.16 -2.41
N SER A 93 4.86 -4.57 -2.66
CA SER A 93 6.11 -4.83 -1.94
C SER A 93 6.01 -4.42 -0.47
N PHE A 94 5.54 -3.22 -0.19
CA PHE A 94 5.39 -2.73 1.18
C PHE A 94 4.40 -3.56 1.98
N VAL A 95 3.24 -3.88 1.40
CA VAL A 95 2.24 -4.75 2.04
C VAL A 95 2.83 -6.13 2.30
N ALA A 96 3.48 -6.74 1.29
CA ALA A 96 4.05 -8.08 1.42
C ALA A 96 5.09 -8.15 2.54
N ILE A 97 5.96 -7.15 2.68
CA ILE A 97 6.98 -7.09 3.73
C ILE A 97 6.32 -7.01 5.12
N VAL A 98 5.33 -6.14 5.30
CA VAL A 98 4.64 -5.97 6.59
C VAL A 98 3.87 -7.24 6.98
N VAL A 99 3.13 -7.82 6.04
CA VAL A 99 2.37 -9.06 6.27
C VAL A 99 3.32 -10.24 6.53
N ARG A 100 4.43 -10.34 5.79
CA ARG A 100 5.43 -11.38 5.97
C ARG A 100 6.06 -11.32 7.37
N ALA A 101 6.42 -10.13 7.85
CA ALA A 101 6.92 -9.94 9.21
C ALA A 101 5.91 -10.44 10.27
N ARG A 102 4.61 -10.25 10.02
CA ARG A 102 3.57 -10.78 10.90
C ARG A 102 3.44 -12.30 10.83
N ILE A 103 3.48 -12.89 9.63
CA ILE A 103 3.41 -14.34 9.44
C ILE A 103 4.60 -15.03 10.14
N SER A 104 5.81 -14.50 9.96
CA SER A 104 7.03 -15.09 10.55
C SER A 104 7.07 -15.04 12.08
N SER A 105 6.24 -14.22 12.72
CA SER A 105 6.08 -14.16 14.18
C SER A 105 5.03 -15.13 14.74
N LEU A 106 4.30 -15.86 13.88
CA LEU A 106 3.28 -16.82 14.32
C LEU A 106 3.93 -18.16 14.66
N ASP A 107 3.41 -18.81 15.70
CA ASP A 107 3.80 -20.15 16.07
C ASP A 107 3.19 -21.18 15.08
N PRO A 108 4.01 -21.97 14.38
CA PRO A 108 3.53 -23.01 13.47
C PRO A 108 2.63 -24.05 14.16
N ALA A 109 2.78 -24.27 15.45
CA ALA A 109 1.96 -25.21 16.23
C ALA A 109 0.47 -24.86 16.20
N LEU A 110 0.09 -23.62 15.96
CA LEU A 110 -1.31 -23.21 15.84
C LEU A 110 -2.01 -23.82 14.62
N GLU A 111 -1.31 -23.93 13.49
CA GLU A 111 -1.86 -24.61 12.30
C GLU A 111 -1.84 -26.12 12.45
N GLU A 112 -0.84 -26.70 13.12
CA GLU A 112 -0.77 -28.11 13.45
C GLU A 112 -1.91 -28.52 14.38
N ALA A 113 -2.17 -27.77 15.44
CA ALA A 113 -3.29 -27.99 16.35
C ALA A 113 -4.66 -27.94 15.63
N ALA A 114 -4.82 -27.03 14.65
CA ALA A 114 -6.03 -26.99 13.84
C ALA A 114 -6.18 -28.24 12.97
N ALA A 115 -5.08 -28.78 12.45
CA ALA A 115 -5.09 -30.03 11.65
C ALA A 115 -5.42 -31.24 12.54
N ASP A 116 -4.93 -31.30 13.77
CA ASP A 116 -5.26 -32.36 14.75
C ASP A 116 -6.75 -32.36 15.12
N LEU A 117 -7.39 -31.20 15.05
CA LEU A 117 -8.85 -31.05 15.18
C LEU A 117 -9.62 -31.29 13.88
N TYR A 118 -9.04 -32.01 12.93
CA TYR A 118 -9.61 -32.33 11.63
C TYR A 118 -9.99 -31.14 10.74
N ALA A 119 -9.41 -29.95 10.96
CA ALA A 119 -9.62 -28.81 10.10
C ALA A 119 -8.93 -29.02 8.74
N ASN A 120 -9.66 -28.83 7.65
CA ASN A 120 -9.03 -28.80 6.33
C ASN A 120 -8.20 -27.50 6.15
N ARG A 121 -7.32 -27.47 5.12
CA ARG A 121 -6.41 -26.32 4.87
C ARG A 121 -7.12 -24.97 4.76
N TRP A 122 -8.33 -24.94 4.17
CA TRP A 122 -9.12 -23.72 4.04
C TRP A 122 -9.72 -23.27 5.39
N GLN A 123 -10.17 -24.25 6.19
CA GLN A 123 -10.67 -23.96 7.55
C GLN A 123 -9.56 -23.45 8.47
N ALA A 124 -8.37 -24.09 8.46
CA ALA A 124 -7.21 -23.62 9.19
C ALA A 124 -6.82 -22.21 8.76
N PHE A 125 -6.73 -21.96 7.45
CA PHE A 125 -6.45 -20.62 6.93
C PHE A 125 -7.47 -19.57 7.41
N ARG A 126 -8.77 -19.82 7.19
CA ARG A 126 -9.83 -18.84 7.47
C ARG A 126 -10.06 -18.61 8.95
N LYS A 127 -9.94 -19.66 9.79
CA LYS A 127 -10.27 -19.60 11.22
C LYS A 127 -9.07 -19.35 12.13
N VAL A 128 -7.86 -19.66 11.67
CA VAL A 128 -6.64 -19.51 12.47
C VAL A 128 -5.69 -18.50 11.82
N THR A 129 -5.16 -18.80 10.64
CA THR A 129 -4.11 -17.97 10.02
C THR A 129 -4.58 -16.57 9.70
N LEU A 130 -5.71 -16.43 8.98
CA LEU A 130 -6.20 -15.12 8.52
C LEU A 130 -6.52 -14.16 9.68
N PRO A 131 -7.22 -14.54 10.76
CA PRO A 131 -7.43 -13.67 11.90
C PRO A 131 -6.12 -13.25 12.59
N LEU A 132 -5.15 -14.15 12.69
CA LEU A 132 -3.86 -13.88 13.34
C LEU A 132 -2.97 -12.95 12.52
N ILE A 133 -3.05 -12.99 11.19
CA ILE A 133 -2.29 -12.07 10.32
C ILE A 133 -3.03 -10.75 10.06
N MET A 134 -4.33 -10.66 10.38
CA MET A 134 -5.16 -9.49 10.06
C MET A 134 -4.58 -8.17 10.57
N PRO A 135 -4.00 -8.06 11.77
CA PRO A 135 -3.33 -6.84 12.20
C PRO A 135 -2.18 -6.42 11.27
N GLY A 136 -1.42 -7.40 10.75
CA GLY A 136 -0.37 -7.15 9.75
C GLY A 136 -0.93 -6.72 8.40
N VAL A 137 -2.03 -7.35 7.95
CA VAL A 137 -2.71 -6.98 6.70
C VAL A 137 -3.26 -5.56 6.78
N LEU A 138 -3.92 -5.20 7.88
CA LEU A 138 -4.42 -3.84 8.11
C LEU A 138 -3.29 -2.82 8.22
N GLY A 139 -2.20 -3.17 8.92
CA GLY A 139 -1.02 -2.32 8.99
C GLY A 139 -0.37 -2.07 7.62
N GLY A 140 -0.23 -3.12 6.81
CA GLY A 140 0.24 -3.03 5.43
C GLY A 140 -0.69 -2.19 4.54
N ALA A 141 -2.00 -2.37 4.67
CA ALA A 141 -2.99 -1.59 3.94
C ALA A 141 -2.93 -0.10 4.30
N LEU A 142 -2.81 0.24 5.58
CA LEU A 142 -2.70 1.63 6.03
C LEU A 142 -1.39 2.27 5.57
N LEU A 143 -0.29 1.52 5.58
CA LEU A 143 0.98 1.98 5.02
C LEU A 143 0.84 2.26 3.51
N ALA A 144 0.29 1.33 2.74
CA ALA A 144 0.06 1.49 1.31
C ALA A 144 -0.86 2.69 0.99
N LEU A 145 -1.92 2.88 1.80
CA LEU A 145 -2.81 4.03 1.69
C LEU A 145 -2.06 5.35 1.90
N THR A 146 -1.25 5.42 2.94
CA THR A 146 -0.46 6.62 3.26
C THR A 146 0.54 6.93 2.16
N LEU A 147 1.30 5.93 1.70
CA LEU A 147 2.25 6.08 0.60
C LEU A 147 1.56 6.52 -0.70
N SER A 148 0.38 5.98 -0.99
CA SER A 148 -0.38 6.35 -2.18
C SER A 148 -0.94 7.79 -2.12
N LEU A 149 -1.32 8.29 -0.94
CA LEU A 149 -1.82 9.65 -0.77
C LEU A 149 -0.72 10.71 -0.83
N ASP A 150 0.50 10.36 -0.41
CA ASP A 150 1.62 11.29 -0.27
C ASP A 150 2.59 11.26 -1.47
N ASP A 151 2.40 10.31 -2.40
CA ASP A 151 3.31 10.20 -3.54
C ASP A 151 3.19 11.39 -4.50
N VAL A 152 4.33 12.04 -4.68
CA VAL A 152 4.51 13.13 -5.66
C VAL A 152 5.43 12.68 -6.79
N VAL A 153 6.41 11.84 -6.49
CA VAL A 153 7.50 11.52 -7.41
C VAL A 153 6.99 10.64 -8.55
N ILE A 154 6.55 9.42 -8.23
CA ILE A 154 6.09 8.48 -9.27
C ILE A 154 4.90 9.07 -10.02
N THR A 155 3.93 9.60 -9.29
CA THR A 155 2.74 10.23 -9.86
C THR A 155 3.06 11.33 -10.86
N SER A 156 4.04 12.20 -10.58
CA SER A 156 4.41 13.30 -11.48
C SER A 156 4.88 12.83 -12.85
N PHE A 157 5.47 11.64 -12.94
CA PHE A 157 5.97 11.07 -14.20
C PHE A 157 4.89 10.29 -14.98
N VAL A 158 3.94 9.66 -14.28
CA VAL A 158 2.98 8.75 -14.91
C VAL A 158 1.56 9.32 -15.01
N GLN A 159 1.33 10.54 -14.56
CA GLN A 159 0.05 11.23 -14.69
C GLN A 159 -0.21 11.72 -16.11
N GLY A 160 -1.47 11.75 -16.51
CA GLY A 160 -1.92 12.35 -17.77
C GLY A 160 -2.77 13.60 -17.56
N PRO A 161 -3.24 14.23 -18.64
CA PRO A 161 -4.12 15.39 -18.55
C PRO A 161 -5.36 15.11 -17.69
N GLY A 162 -5.67 15.99 -16.74
CA GLY A 162 -6.85 15.89 -15.87
C GLY A 162 -6.77 14.82 -14.75
N SER A 163 -5.66 14.08 -14.67
CA SER A 163 -5.51 13.02 -13.66
C SER A 163 -4.62 13.38 -12.47
N THR A 164 -4.33 14.67 -12.28
CA THR A 164 -3.43 15.15 -11.22
C THR A 164 -4.01 14.90 -9.83
N PRO A 165 -3.33 14.12 -8.95
CA PRO A 165 -3.70 13.97 -7.56
C PRO A 165 -3.32 15.19 -6.71
N LEU A 166 -3.88 15.25 -5.50
CA LEU A 166 -3.77 16.40 -4.60
C LEU A 166 -2.33 16.69 -4.19
N ALA A 167 -1.52 15.68 -3.88
CA ALA A 167 -0.13 15.86 -3.47
C ALA A 167 0.69 16.57 -4.56
N VAL A 168 0.53 16.18 -5.82
CA VAL A 168 1.19 16.80 -6.98
C VAL A 168 0.67 18.21 -7.22
N GLU A 169 -0.63 18.44 -7.13
CA GLU A 169 -1.23 19.78 -7.29
C GLU A 169 -0.73 20.75 -6.21
N VAL A 170 -0.70 20.31 -4.95
CA VAL A 170 -0.16 21.10 -3.83
C VAL A 170 1.31 21.41 -4.06
N PHE A 171 2.12 20.43 -4.43
CA PHE A 171 3.54 20.61 -4.71
C PHE A 171 3.78 21.60 -5.87
N ALA A 172 3.00 21.50 -6.96
CA ALA A 172 3.06 22.42 -8.07
C ALA A 172 2.68 23.86 -7.68
N ARG A 173 1.71 24.02 -6.78
CA ARG A 173 1.31 25.34 -6.25
C ARG A 173 2.37 25.95 -5.34
N ILE A 174 2.99 25.14 -4.47
CA ILE A 174 4.09 25.60 -3.60
C ILE A 174 5.24 26.18 -4.43
N LYS A 175 5.61 25.52 -5.53
CA LYS A 175 6.66 26.04 -6.44
C LYS A 175 6.32 27.39 -7.08
N ARG A 176 5.04 27.71 -7.26
CA ARG A 176 4.55 28.99 -7.81
C ARG A 176 4.39 30.09 -6.76
N GLY A 177 4.44 29.73 -5.49
CA GLY A 177 4.29 30.64 -4.36
C GLY A 177 3.28 30.11 -3.32
N VAL A 178 3.62 30.26 -2.04
CA VAL A 178 2.78 29.78 -0.95
C VAL A 178 1.60 30.73 -0.73
N THR A 179 0.39 30.22 -0.87
CA THR A 179 -0.85 30.94 -0.60
C THR A 179 -1.53 30.42 0.68
N PRO A 180 -2.40 31.20 1.35
CA PRO A 180 -3.15 30.72 2.52
C PRO A 180 -3.96 29.43 2.28
N ILE A 181 -4.41 29.21 1.05
CA ILE A 181 -5.14 28.00 0.65
C ILE A 181 -4.22 26.76 0.75
N ILE A 182 -2.95 26.88 0.35
CA ILE A 182 -1.98 25.79 0.43
C ILE A 182 -1.74 25.39 1.90
N ASN A 183 -1.60 26.38 2.79
CA ASN A 183 -1.43 26.10 4.22
C ASN A 183 -2.64 25.36 4.79
N ALA A 184 -3.85 25.75 4.41
CA ALA A 184 -5.07 25.06 4.83
C ALA A 184 -5.14 23.61 4.32
N VAL A 185 -4.81 23.37 3.04
CA VAL A 185 -4.76 22.02 2.45
C VAL A 185 -3.72 21.17 3.15
N SER A 186 -2.51 21.68 3.34
CA SER A 186 -1.41 20.97 4.02
C SER A 186 -1.79 20.60 5.46
N THR A 187 -2.47 21.51 6.18
CA THR A 187 -2.95 21.24 7.54
C THR A 187 -3.98 20.10 7.56
N VAL A 188 -4.93 20.10 6.62
CA VAL A 188 -5.94 19.03 6.51
C VAL A 188 -5.29 17.69 6.17
N MET A 189 -4.33 17.67 5.22
CA MET A 189 -3.59 16.45 4.87
C MET A 189 -2.78 15.92 6.06
N LEU A 190 -2.08 16.81 6.77
CA LEU A 190 -1.33 16.43 7.96
C LEU A 190 -2.25 15.82 9.03
N ALA A 191 -3.37 16.47 9.31
CA ALA A 191 -4.34 15.97 10.28
C ALA A 191 -4.90 14.59 9.88
N ALA A 192 -5.24 14.41 8.60
CA ALA A 192 -5.72 13.13 8.07
C ALA A 192 -4.64 12.03 8.19
N SER A 193 -3.40 12.33 7.84
CA SER A 193 -2.27 11.40 7.98
C SER A 193 -2.02 11.03 9.44
N MET A 194 -2.08 12.00 10.37
CA MET A 194 -1.97 11.72 11.80
C MET A 194 -3.07 10.80 12.31
N VAL A 195 -4.32 11.02 11.91
CA VAL A 195 -5.45 10.17 12.28
C VAL A 195 -5.26 8.75 11.75
N LEU A 196 -4.80 8.59 10.51
CA LEU A 196 -4.49 7.28 9.91
C LEU A 196 -3.37 6.55 10.67
N VAL A 197 -2.27 7.24 10.99
CA VAL A 197 -1.15 6.67 11.74
C VAL A 197 -1.57 6.27 13.15
N LEU A 198 -2.24 7.16 13.87
CA LEU A 198 -2.71 6.87 15.23
C LEU A 198 -3.75 5.74 15.24
N GLY A 199 -4.65 5.70 14.25
CA GLY A 199 -5.59 4.61 14.06
C GLY A 199 -4.89 3.27 13.81
N SER A 200 -3.86 3.28 12.97
CA SER A 200 -3.01 2.12 12.71
C SER A 200 -2.34 1.57 13.98
N LEU A 201 -1.73 2.46 14.76
CA LEU A 201 -1.09 2.10 16.03
C LEU A 201 -2.10 1.56 17.06
N GLY A 202 -3.30 2.14 17.12
CA GLY A 202 -4.38 1.66 17.99
C GLY A 202 -4.87 0.27 17.63
N LEU A 203 -4.99 -0.04 16.34
CA LEU A 203 -5.36 -1.37 15.85
C LEU A 203 -4.27 -2.41 16.14
N GLN A 204 -3.01 -2.05 15.99
CA GLN A 204 -1.88 -2.94 16.28
C GLN A 204 -1.77 -3.28 17.78
N ARG A 205 -2.00 -2.30 18.67
CA ARG A 205 -2.00 -2.53 20.13
C ARG A 205 -3.09 -3.50 20.59
N ARG A 206 -4.31 -3.36 20.07
CA ARG A 206 -5.43 -4.27 20.38
C ARG A 206 -5.17 -5.72 19.92
N GLY A 207 -4.39 -5.92 18.86
CA GLY A 207 -3.98 -7.26 18.42
C GLY A 207 -2.85 -7.88 19.26
N GLY A 208 -2.11 -7.08 20.05
CA GLY A 208 -1.02 -7.55 20.92
C GLY A 208 -1.47 -7.91 22.35
N GLU A 209 -2.51 -7.28 22.87
CA GLU A 209 -2.98 -7.50 24.27
C GLU A 209 -3.75 -8.81 24.46
N SER A 210 -4.22 -9.45 23.41
CA SER A 210 -4.92 -10.75 23.50
C SER A 210 -3.97 -11.95 23.72
N THR A 211 -2.65 -11.76 23.77
CA THR A 211 -1.67 -12.85 23.92
C THR A 211 -0.92 -12.85 25.26
N THR A 212 -1.21 -11.92 26.17
CA THR A 212 -0.53 -11.84 27.49
C THR A 212 -1.45 -12.04 28.69
N GLY A 213 -2.64 -12.58 28.50
CA GLY A 213 -3.59 -12.87 29.56
C GLY A 213 -3.85 -14.36 29.76
N GLU A 214 -2.84 -15.13 30.19
CA GLU A 214 -2.97 -16.36 30.96
C GLU A 214 -1.63 -16.71 31.61
#